data_ccae897c54f61d146dab3c8007442f56
#
_entry.id   ccae897c54f61d146dab3c8007442f56
#
_cell.length_a   1.000
_cell.length_b   1.000
_cell.length_c   1.000
_cell.angle_alpha   90.00
_cell.angle_beta   90.00
_cell.angle_gamma   90.00
#
_symmetry.space_group_name_H-M   'P 1'
#
loop_
_entity.id
_entity.type
_entity.pdbx_description
1 polymer ?
#
loop_
_entity_poly.entity_id
_entity_poly.type
_entity_poly.pdbx_seq_one_letter_code
_entity_poly.pdbx_strand_id
1 'polypeptide(L)'
;MPSSQAIADEVATNPDAIGYYGMGYLNPNSAAVAVAKSPEGPYVSPSLATVQSNAYPISRPLFFYSRGEPQGMVKAFLDFTLSPEGQTIVRQTDFIPIN
;
A
#
# COMPACT_ATOMS: atom_id res chain seq x y z
N MET A 1 -17.18 4.10 -2.39
CA MET A 1 -16.90 3.29 -3.60
C MET A 1 -16.54 1.88 -3.20
N PRO A 2 -17.02 0.86 -3.93
CA PRO A 2 -16.84 -0.53 -3.51
C PRO A 2 -15.45 -1.11 -3.75
N SER A 3 -14.59 -0.45 -4.55
CA SER A 3 -13.26 -0.96 -4.84
C SER A 3 -12.28 0.18 -5.10
N SER A 4 -10.99 -0.12 -4.94
CA SER A 4 -9.92 0.83 -5.25
C SER A 4 -9.95 1.24 -6.73
N GLN A 5 -10.23 0.30 -7.62
CA GLN A 5 -10.29 0.60 -9.06
C GLN A 5 -11.42 1.58 -9.36
N ALA A 6 -12.59 1.41 -8.75
CA ALA A 6 -13.72 2.30 -8.96
C ALA A 6 -13.42 3.73 -8.47
N ILE A 7 -12.74 3.85 -7.33
CA ILE A 7 -12.32 5.17 -6.82
C ILE A 7 -11.29 5.80 -7.76
N ALA A 8 -10.32 5.03 -8.21
CA ALA A 8 -9.29 5.53 -9.12
C ALA A 8 -9.88 6.02 -10.43
N ASP A 9 -10.86 5.30 -10.99
CA ASP A 9 -11.54 5.67 -12.22
C ASP A 9 -12.34 6.97 -12.05
N GLU A 10 -13.05 7.12 -10.94
CA GLU A 10 -13.81 8.34 -10.66
C GLU A 10 -12.88 9.55 -10.54
N VAL A 11 -11.81 9.44 -9.79
CA VAL A 11 -10.85 10.54 -9.62
C VAL A 11 -10.21 10.91 -10.96
N ALA A 12 -9.90 9.92 -11.80
CA ALA A 12 -9.25 10.15 -13.09
C ALA A 12 -10.16 10.92 -14.08
N THR A 13 -11.47 10.79 -13.93
CA THR A 13 -12.43 11.37 -14.88
C THR A 13 -13.20 12.57 -14.35
N ASN A 14 -13.16 12.83 -13.06
CA ASN A 14 -13.90 13.93 -12.42
C ASN A 14 -12.90 14.92 -11.82
N PRO A 15 -12.74 16.13 -12.42
CA PRO A 15 -11.75 17.11 -11.95
C PRO A 15 -12.04 17.65 -10.55
N ASP A 16 -13.26 17.47 -10.03
CA ASP A 16 -13.64 17.94 -8.70
C ASP A 16 -13.53 16.84 -7.64
N ALA A 17 -13.07 15.64 -8.02
CA ALA A 17 -13.02 14.51 -7.11
C ALA A 17 -11.68 14.43 -6.38
N ILE A 18 -11.75 13.99 -5.12
CA ILE A 18 -10.59 13.54 -4.35
C ILE A 18 -10.95 12.17 -3.77
N GLY A 19 -9.98 11.27 -3.74
CA GLY A 19 -10.22 9.93 -3.22
C GLY A 19 -9.00 9.37 -2.52
N TYR A 20 -9.18 8.25 -1.83
CA TYR A 20 -8.09 7.48 -1.27
C TYR A 20 -8.26 6.01 -1.66
N TYR A 21 -7.16 5.39 -2.04
CA TYR A 21 -7.13 4.00 -2.49
C TYR A 21 -5.71 3.48 -2.46
N GLY A 22 -5.54 2.18 -2.67
CA GLY A 22 -4.22 1.57 -2.66
C GLY A 22 -3.29 2.16 -3.71
N MET A 23 -2.04 2.39 -3.34
CA MET A 23 -1.05 3.06 -4.20
C MET A 23 -0.84 2.35 -5.54
N GLY A 24 -1.03 1.03 -5.58
CA GLY A 24 -0.91 0.26 -6.81
C GLY A 24 -1.96 0.60 -7.88
N TYR A 25 -3.02 1.30 -7.50
CA TYR A 25 -4.08 1.73 -8.44
C TYR A 25 -3.88 3.14 -8.96
N LEU A 26 -2.82 3.83 -8.53
CA LEU A 26 -2.53 5.18 -9.02
C LEU A 26 -2.21 5.14 -10.51
N ASN A 27 -2.84 6.03 -11.28
CA ASN A 27 -2.68 6.06 -12.73
C ASN A 27 -2.21 7.46 -13.18
N PRO A 28 -1.72 7.59 -14.46
CA PRO A 28 -1.19 8.86 -14.95
C PRO A 28 -2.21 9.99 -15.05
N ASN A 29 -3.52 9.67 -15.00
CA ASN A 29 -4.58 10.66 -15.14
C ASN A 29 -5.01 11.27 -13.81
N SER A 30 -4.37 10.89 -12.71
CA SER A 30 -4.63 11.44 -11.38
C SER A 30 -3.32 11.85 -10.72
N ALA A 31 -3.40 12.81 -9.83
CA ALA A 31 -2.25 13.32 -9.10
C ALA A 31 -2.26 12.80 -7.66
N ALA A 32 -1.12 12.34 -7.21
CA ALA A 32 -0.95 11.97 -5.80
C ALA A 32 -0.74 13.23 -4.96
N VAL A 33 -1.39 13.28 -3.81
CA VAL A 33 -1.28 14.42 -2.89
C VAL A 33 -0.26 14.10 -1.81
N ALA A 34 0.68 15.00 -1.60
CA ALA A 34 1.62 14.89 -0.50
C ALA A 34 0.92 15.16 0.83
N VAL A 35 1.26 14.39 1.85
CA VAL A 35 0.57 14.41 3.15
C VAL A 35 1.58 14.66 4.28
N ALA A 36 1.17 15.43 5.27
CA ALA A 36 1.96 15.71 6.46
C ALA A 36 1.15 15.40 7.72
N LYS A 37 1.87 15.10 8.80
CA LYS A 37 1.24 14.86 10.11
C LYS A 37 0.80 16.16 10.79
N SER A 38 1.36 17.29 10.36
CA SER A 38 1.04 18.62 10.90
C SER A 38 1.14 19.65 9.78
N PRO A 39 0.57 20.87 9.97
CA PRO A 39 0.62 21.91 8.94
C PRO A 39 2.03 22.34 8.57
N GLU A 40 3.00 22.18 9.47
CA GLU A 40 4.40 22.55 9.24
C GLU A 40 5.13 21.56 8.34
N GLY A 41 4.54 20.40 8.12
CA GLY A 41 5.17 19.35 7.34
C GLY A 41 6.11 18.48 8.17
N PRO A 42 7.00 17.71 7.54
CA PRO A 42 7.22 17.66 6.09
C PRO A 42 6.04 17.03 5.34
N TYR A 43 5.81 17.52 4.13
CA TYR A 43 4.81 16.94 3.24
C TYR A 43 5.46 15.84 2.42
N VAL A 44 4.93 14.64 2.50
CA VAL A 44 5.53 13.43 1.93
C VAL A 44 4.62 12.88 0.84
N SER A 45 5.19 12.66 -0.34
CA SER A 45 4.48 12.02 -1.44
C SER A 45 4.49 10.49 -1.28
N PRO A 46 3.41 9.82 -1.68
CA PRO A 46 3.39 8.35 -1.62
C PRO A 46 4.34 7.76 -2.66
N SER A 47 5.21 6.87 -2.21
CA SER A 47 6.12 6.11 -3.06
C SER A 47 6.51 4.83 -2.35
N LEU A 48 7.09 3.89 -3.10
CA LEU A 48 7.61 2.66 -2.52
C LEU A 48 8.55 2.98 -1.35
N ALA A 49 9.49 3.90 -1.57
CA ALA A 49 10.48 4.27 -0.57
C ALA A 49 9.86 4.92 0.67
N THR A 50 8.92 5.86 0.47
CA THR A 50 8.31 6.58 1.60
C THR A 50 7.37 5.71 2.42
N VAL A 51 6.72 4.73 1.77
CA VAL A 51 5.89 3.75 2.50
C VAL A 51 6.77 2.77 3.25
N GLN A 52 7.80 2.22 2.62
CA GLN A 52 8.70 1.27 3.28
C GLN A 52 9.46 1.87 4.46
N SER A 53 9.79 3.14 4.40
CA SER A 53 10.49 3.85 5.48
C SER A 53 9.56 4.40 6.56
N ASN A 54 8.26 4.21 6.42
CA ASN A 54 7.22 4.77 7.30
C ASN A 54 7.19 6.29 7.31
N ALA A 55 7.75 6.93 6.29
CA ALA A 55 7.72 8.39 6.16
C ALA A 55 6.35 8.90 5.71
N TYR A 56 5.64 8.11 4.90
CA TYR A 56 4.31 8.50 4.43
C TYR A 56 3.29 8.28 5.55
N PRO A 57 2.58 9.34 6.01
CA PRO A 57 1.74 9.23 7.22
C PRO A 57 0.54 8.30 7.10
N ILE A 58 -0.01 8.15 5.89
CA ILE A 58 -1.20 7.33 5.66
C ILE A 58 -0.77 5.98 5.11
N SER A 59 -0.15 5.17 5.95
CA SER A 59 0.24 3.81 5.59
C SER A 59 0.09 2.91 6.80
N ARG A 60 -0.16 1.65 6.54
CA ARG A 60 -0.25 0.65 7.60
C ARG A 60 0.19 -0.71 7.06
N PRO A 61 0.78 -1.56 7.90
CA PRO A 61 1.09 -2.91 7.50
C PRO A 61 -0.16 -3.78 7.41
N LEU A 62 -0.10 -4.81 6.59
CA LEU A 62 -1.03 -5.91 6.63
C LEU A 62 -0.46 -6.98 7.55
N PHE A 63 -1.32 -7.63 8.31
CA PHE A 63 -0.91 -8.62 9.30
C PHE A 63 -1.46 -9.99 8.98
N PHE A 64 -0.66 -11.00 9.29
CA PHE A 64 -1.14 -12.36 9.43
C PHE A 64 -1.42 -12.64 10.90
N TYR A 65 -2.48 -13.37 11.16
CA TYR A 65 -2.83 -13.81 12.50
C TYR A 65 -2.76 -15.32 12.54
N SER A 66 -2.03 -15.87 13.50
CA SER A 66 -1.95 -17.30 13.71
C SER A 66 -2.34 -17.63 15.14
N ARG A 67 -2.74 -18.88 15.35
CA ARG A 67 -3.06 -19.38 16.69
C ARG A 67 -1.76 -19.84 17.35
N GLY A 68 -1.16 -18.97 18.17
CA GLY A 68 0.14 -19.22 18.78
C GLY A 68 1.29 -19.10 17.77
N GLU A 69 2.45 -19.64 18.12
CA GLU A 69 3.62 -19.62 17.25
C GLU A 69 3.38 -20.41 15.97
N PRO A 70 3.65 -19.83 14.80
CA PRO A 70 3.48 -20.55 13.54
C PRO A 70 4.37 -21.80 13.47
N GLN A 71 3.78 -22.92 13.09
CA GLN A 71 4.48 -24.20 12.96
C GLN A 71 3.97 -24.94 11.74
N GLY A 72 4.78 -25.91 11.23
CA GLY A 72 4.37 -26.78 10.14
C GLY A 72 4.02 -26.02 8.87
N MET A 73 2.89 -26.33 8.28
CA MET A 73 2.44 -25.70 7.02
C MET A 73 2.18 -24.21 7.17
N VAL A 74 1.69 -23.76 8.32
CA VAL A 74 1.47 -22.33 8.59
C VAL A 74 2.80 -21.59 8.55
N LYS A 75 3.81 -22.12 9.22
CA LYS A 75 5.15 -21.52 9.21
C LYS A 75 5.74 -21.52 7.79
N ALA A 76 5.59 -22.62 7.07
CA ALA A 76 6.11 -22.72 5.69
C ALA A 76 5.49 -21.67 4.78
N PHE A 77 4.17 -21.45 4.90
CA PHE A 77 3.47 -20.42 4.12
C PHE A 77 3.96 -19.02 4.48
N LEU A 78 4.10 -18.72 5.77
CA LEU A 78 4.59 -17.39 6.21
C LEU A 78 6.03 -17.16 5.76
N ASP A 79 6.89 -18.17 5.88
CA ASP A 79 8.28 -18.06 5.43
C ASP A 79 8.36 -17.82 3.93
N PHE A 80 7.52 -18.48 3.14
CA PHE A 80 7.42 -18.24 1.70
C PHE A 80 6.97 -16.80 1.41
N THR A 81 5.92 -16.35 2.11
CA THR A 81 5.38 -15.00 1.90
C THR A 81 6.44 -13.93 2.16
N LEU A 82 7.29 -14.13 3.18
CA LEU A 82 8.34 -13.19 3.53
C LEU A 82 9.62 -13.38 2.72
N SER A 83 9.69 -14.42 1.90
CA SER A 83 10.85 -14.68 1.03
C SER A 83 10.90 -13.69 -0.13
N PRO A 84 12.05 -13.58 -0.84
CA PRO A 84 12.14 -12.72 -2.02
C PRO A 84 11.09 -13.06 -3.09
N GLU A 85 10.80 -14.34 -3.30
CA GLU A 85 9.78 -14.79 -4.25
C GLU A 85 8.39 -14.34 -3.81
N GLY A 86 8.05 -14.51 -2.54
CA GLY A 86 6.78 -14.07 -1.98
C GLY A 86 6.62 -12.55 -2.06
N GLN A 87 7.66 -11.80 -1.78
CA GLN A 87 7.63 -10.34 -1.85
C GLN A 87 7.52 -9.83 -3.30
N THR A 88 8.04 -10.59 -4.27
CA THR A 88 7.81 -10.30 -5.68
C THR A 88 6.33 -10.44 -6.03
N ILE A 89 5.67 -11.48 -5.53
CA ILE A 89 4.23 -11.66 -5.73
C ILE A 89 3.43 -10.53 -5.06
N VAL A 90 3.82 -10.12 -3.87
CA VAL A 90 3.19 -8.98 -3.19
C VAL A 90 3.23 -7.74 -4.08
N ARG A 91 4.38 -7.44 -4.67
CA ARG A 91 4.51 -6.30 -5.58
C ARG A 91 3.63 -6.47 -6.83
N GLN A 92 3.57 -7.68 -7.39
CA GLN A 92 2.76 -7.95 -8.57
C GLN A 92 1.26 -7.85 -8.31
N THR A 93 0.84 -7.95 -7.06
CA THR A 93 -0.56 -7.79 -6.66
C THR A 93 -0.89 -6.39 -6.16
N ASP A 94 -0.05 -5.41 -6.51
CA ASP A 94 -0.25 -3.98 -6.24
C ASP A 94 -0.18 -3.60 -4.75
N PHE A 95 0.53 -4.39 -3.97
CA PHE A 95 0.86 -4.05 -2.59
C PHE A 95 2.34 -3.69 -2.47
N ILE A 96 2.70 -3.06 -1.37
CA ILE A 96 4.08 -2.64 -1.11
C ILE A 96 4.79 -3.77 -0.36
N PRO A 97 5.86 -4.33 -0.94
CA PRO A 97 6.64 -5.35 -0.23
C PRO A 97 7.39 -4.74 0.95
N ILE A 98 7.73 -5.56 1.94
CA ILE A 98 8.42 -5.09 3.13
C ILE A 98 9.92 -4.84 2.88
N ASN A 99 10.44 -5.39 1.80
CA ASN A 99 11.85 -5.22 1.42
C ASN A 99 12.08 -5.30 -0.09
#